data_96047850fff1aee42381f482571840d0
#
_entry.id   96047850fff1aee42381f482571840d0
#
_cell.length_a   1.000
_cell.length_b   1.000
_cell.length_c   1.000
_cell.angle_alpha   90.00
_cell.angle_beta   90.00
_cell.angle_gamma   90.00
#
_symmetry.space_group_name_H-M   'P 1'
#
loop_
_entity.id
_entity.type
_entity.pdbx_description
1 polymer ?
#
loop_
_entity_poly.entity_id
_entity_poly.type
_entity_poly.pdbx_seq_one_letter_code
_entity_poly.pdbx_strand_id
1 'polypeptide(L)'
;MGSDVVCRKLHPDEYPGWLKLLAESPQGSVYANPSYLEILCRATGGSFSLLGVFRGSELVAGLPLYEQPITGGRSVANRLLLYYSGIVLKPLSTRYPSKATSKYLDSLDAIADWLTSAKYARVILNHQGMIDARPFLVRQWTARPGYTYVVPIADLQGAWNRVDQNLRRLVDRCAESGVSFSDDDDFESFFALHLQTHERKGAPLYLPKEQFAKYFSEIKSSGLGKLYQARLADGRAVAGQIVLFGQAGRSYTVCAGADSEFLNLGTTPWLRWEAFKVLSAAGYTSNDLTDAALNEITRFKAQLGGDLITNMIIQQPDCLELQRELQNAQRRNRVTQKVKSGIKRLMGSR
;
A
#
# COMPACT_ATOMS: atom_id res chain seq x y z
N MET A 1 20.71 -0.70 -31.24
CA MET A 1 20.53 -2.17 -31.17
C MET A 1 19.06 -2.37 -30.82
N GLY A 2 18.26 -2.95 -31.75
CA GLY A 2 16.85 -3.23 -31.47
C GLY A 2 16.77 -4.27 -30.35
N SER A 3 16.13 -3.93 -29.24
CA SER A 3 15.91 -4.88 -28.17
C SER A 3 14.82 -5.87 -28.64
N ASP A 4 15.09 -7.18 -28.52
CA ASP A 4 14.14 -8.27 -28.84
C ASP A 4 12.97 -8.33 -27.82
N VAL A 5 12.57 -7.20 -27.22
CA VAL A 5 11.50 -7.14 -26.23
C VAL A 5 10.29 -6.39 -26.77
N VAL A 6 9.11 -6.94 -26.50
CA VAL A 6 7.81 -6.34 -26.84
C VAL A 6 7.05 -6.01 -25.55
N CYS A 7 6.60 -4.77 -25.42
CA CYS A 7 5.78 -4.33 -24.29
C CYS A 7 4.34 -4.11 -24.75
N ARG A 8 3.38 -4.78 -24.14
CA ARG A 8 1.95 -4.70 -24.46
C ARG A 8 1.06 -4.99 -23.27
N LYS A 9 -0.21 -4.62 -23.35
CA LYS A 9 -1.20 -5.07 -22.38
C LYS A 9 -1.41 -6.59 -22.48
N LEU A 10 -1.56 -7.22 -21.32
CA LEU A 10 -1.91 -8.64 -21.22
C LEU A 10 -3.40 -8.84 -21.47
N HIS A 11 -3.74 -9.92 -22.11
CA HIS A 11 -5.11 -10.42 -22.16
C HIS A 11 -5.43 -11.23 -20.89
N PRO A 12 -6.69 -11.32 -20.42
CA PRO A 12 -7.03 -12.06 -19.19
C PRO A 12 -6.58 -13.53 -19.15
N ASP A 13 -6.52 -14.22 -20.28
CA ASP A 13 -6.01 -15.60 -20.41
C ASP A 13 -4.49 -15.71 -20.16
N GLU A 14 -3.76 -14.59 -20.19
CA GLU A 14 -2.33 -14.52 -19.87
C GLU A 14 -2.06 -14.25 -18.35
N TYR A 15 -3.10 -14.00 -17.56
CA TYR A 15 -2.95 -13.74 -16.13
C TYR A 15 -2.31 -14.89 -15.34
N PRO A 16 -2.46 -16.17 -15.67
CA PRO A 16 -1.68 -17.23 -15.03
C PRO A 16 -0.16 -17.05 -15.17
N GLY A 17 0.31 -16.61 -16.34
CA GLY A 17 1.72 -16.26 -16.57
C GLY A 17 2.18 -15.06 -15.74
N TRP A 18 1.31 -14.04 -15.59
CA TRP A 18 1.54 -12.90 -14.72
C TRP A 18 1.66 -13.30 -13.25
N LEU A 19 0.75 -14.14 -12.74
CA LEU A 19 0.79 -14.63 -11.37
C LEU A 19 2.06 -15.43 -11.07
N LYS A 20 2.55 -16.21 -12.04
CA LYS A 20 3.82 -16.90 -11.94
C LYS A 20 4.99 -15.90 -11.84
N LEU A 21 5.04 -14.91 -12.72
CA LEU A 21 6.05 -13.85 -12.67
C LEU A 21 6.01 -13.12 -11.32
N LEU A 22 4.81 -12.81 -10.83
CA LEU A 22 4.60 -12.12 -9.56
C LEU A 22 5.11 -12.94 -8.37
N ALA A 23 4.91 -14.26 -8.38
CA ALA A 23 5.38 -15.16 -7.32
C ALA A 23 6.90 -15.32 -7.31
N GLU A 24 7.54 -15.28 -8.48
CA GLU A 24 9.00 -15.41 -8.62
C GLU A 24 9.73 -14.08 -8.35
N SER A 25 9.07 -12.95 -8.52
CA SER A 25 9.68 -11.62 -8.44
C SER A 25 9.88 -11.12 -7.01
N PRO A 26 11.06 -10.61 -6.65
CA PRO A 26 11.27 -9.91 -5.36
C PRO A 26 10.39 -8.67 -5.18
N GLN A 27 9.88 -8.10 -6.30
CA GLN A 27 8.96 -6.96 -6.31
C GLN A 27 7.49 -7.40 -6.27
N GLY A 28 7.22 -8.71 -6.20
CA GLY A 28 5.87 -9.24 -6.11
C GLY A 28 5.12 -8.74 -4.88
N SER A 29 3.91 -8.22 -5.08
CA SER A 29 3.09 -7.68 -4.02
C SER A 29 1.60 -7.95 -4.27
N VAL A 30 0.79 -7.88 -3.21
CA VAL A 30 -0.67 -7.98 -3.33
C VAL A 30 -1.23 -6.92 -4.29
N TYR A 31 -0.61 -5.75 -4.35
CA TYR A 31 -1.04 -4.62 -5.20
C TYR A 31 -0.88 -4.87 -6.70
N ALA A 32 -0.12 -5.90 -7.09
CA ALA A 32 0.01 -6.34 -8.47
C ALA A 32 -0.85 -7.59 -8.77
N ASN A 33 -1.56 -8.13 -7.79
CA ASN A 33 -2.45 -9.28 -7.96
C ASN A 33 -3.73 -8.85 -8.70
N PRO A 34 -4.10 -9.48 -9.83
CA PRO A 34 -5.31 -9.13 -10.59
C PRO A 34 -6.59 -9.16 -9.76
N SER A 35 -6.76 -10.16 -8.89
CA SER A 35 -7.94 -10.26 -8.03
C SER A 35 -8.03 -9.09 -7.05
N TYR A 36 -6.90 -8.67 -6.48
CA TYR A 36 -6.85 -7.49 -5.62
C TYR A 36 -7.22 -6.20 -6.38
N LEU A 37 -6.63 -6.03 -7.56
CA LEU A 37 -6.89 -4.86 -8.41
C LEU A 37 -8.36 -4.80 -8.84
N GLU A 38 -8.96 -5.93 -9.15
CA GLU A 38 -10.38 -6.01 -9.49
C GLU A 38 -11.28 -5.58 -8.33
N ILE A 39 -11.02 -6.10 -7.12
CA ILE A 39 -11.74 -5.71 -5.89
C ILE A 39 -11.60 -4.20 -5.65
N LEU A 40 -10.37 -3.68 -5.75
CA LEU A 40 -10.11 -2.25 -5.57
C LEU A 40 -10.85 -1.40 -6.62
N CYS A 41 -10.85 -1.82 -7.89
CA CYS A 41 -11.56 -1.12 -8.96
C CYS A 41 -13.07 -1.08 -8.71
N ARG A 42 -13.69 -2.19 -8.27
CA ARG A 42 -15.11 -2.21 -7.90
C ARG A 42 -15.43 -1.26 -6.76
N ALA A 43 -14.55 -1.16 -5.77
CA ALA A 43 -14.74 -0.27 -4.62
C ALA A 43 -14.52 1.21 -4.93
N THR A 44 -13.81 1.53 -6.00
CA THR A 44 -13.30 2.89 -6.25
C THR A 44 -13.76 3.49 -7.57
N GLY A 45 -14.44 2.71 -8.41
CA GLY A 45 -14.85 3.13 -9.76
C GLY A 45 -13.67 3.27 -10.74
N GLY A 46 -12.50 2.73 -10.40
CA GLY A 46 -11.35 2.65 -11.29
C GLY A 46 -11.42 1.48 -12.26
N SER A 47 -10.40 1.36 -13.09
CA SER A 47 -10.14 0.18 -13.92
C SER A 47 -8.68 -0.23 -13.80
N PHE A 48 -8.33 -1.43 -14.22
CA PHE A 48 -6.94 -1.83 -14.28
C PHE A 48 -6.60 -2.55 -15.58
N SER A 49 -5.33 -2.53 -15.91
CA SER A 49 -4.73 -3.39 -16.91
C SER A 49 -3.34 -3.81 -16.47
N LEU A 50 -2.88 -4.94 -16.98
CA LEU A 50 -1.52 -5.43 -16.74
C LEU A 50 -0.70 -5.21 -17.99
N LEU A 51 0.45 -4.57 -17.84
CA LEU A 51 1.42 -4.41 -18.90
C LEU A 51 2.46 -5.52 -18.79
N GLY A 52 2.69 -6.27 -19.83
CA GLY A 52 3.70 -7.32 -19.91
C GLY A 52 4.82 -6.97 -20.88
N VAL A 53 6.04 -7.30 -20.52
CA VAL A 53 7.23 -7.25 -21.38
C VAL A 53 7.64 -8.65 -21.72
N PHE A 54 7.68 -8.95 -23.00
CA PHE A 54 8.01 -10.26 -23.54
C PHE A 54 9.35 -10.24 -24.23
N ARG A 55 10.13 -11.31 -24.02
CA ARG A 55 11.32 -11.63 -24.80
C ARG A 55 11.08 -12.94 -25.55
N GLY A 56 10.81 -12.84 -26.83
CA GLY A 56 10.19 -13.93 -27.56
C GLY A 56 8.81 -14.22 -27.00
N SER A 57 8.55 -15.45 -26.56
CA SER A 57 7.29 -15.85 -25.91
C SER A 57 7.31 -15.73 -24.37
N GLU A 58 8.46 -15.41 -23.79
CA GLU A 58 8.62 -15.39 -22.33
C GLU A 58 8.24 -14.03 -21.74
N LEU A 59 7.35 -14.02 -20.74
CA LEU A 59 7.03 -12.85 -19.94
C LEU A 59 8.17 -12.60 -18.93
N VAL A 60 8.95 -11.54 -19.12
CA VAL A 60 10.17 -11.25 -18.34
C VAL A 60 10.04 -10.07 -17.39
N ALA A 61 9.04 -9.21 -17.61
CA ALA A 61 8.74 -8.08 -16.75
C ALA A 61 7.31 -7.59 -16.95
N GLY A 62 6.86 -6.68 -16.12
CA GLY A 62 5.58 -6.01 -16.33
C GLY A 62 5.24 -4.99 -15.26
N LEU A 63 4.06 -4.39 -15.39
CA LEU A 63 3.60 -3.30 -14.55
C LEU A 63 2.08 -3.36 -14.40
N PRO A 64 1.52 -3.36 -13.17
CA PRO A 64 0.10 -3.17 -12.95
C PRO A 64 -0.26 -1.69 -13.13
N LEU A 65 -1.26 -1.41 -13.95
CA LEU A 65 -1.79 -0.07 -14.20
C LEU A 65 -3.17 0.03 -13.58
N TYR A 66 -3.26 0.71 -12.44
CA TYR A 66 -4.55 1.12 -11.87
C TYR A 66 -4.91 2.49 -12.45
N GLU A 67 -5.99 2.54 -13.19
CA GLU A 67 -6.41 3.69 -13.98
C GLU A 67 -7.64 4.36 -13.38
N GLN A 68 -7.61 5.69 -13.25
CA GLN A 68 -8.78 6.49 -12.86
C GLN A 68 -9.03 7.61 -13.85
N PRO A 69 -10.30 7.91 -14.17
CA PRO A 69 -10.64 9.10 -14.93
C PRO A 69 -10.34 10.34 -14.09
N ILE A 70 -9.74 11.34 -14.73
CA ILE A 70 -9.51 12.67 -14.16
C ILE A 70 -9.85 13.73 -15.19
N THR A 71 -9.92 14.99 -14.77
CA THR A 71 -10.05 16.10 -15.71
C THR A 71 -8.86 16.08 -16.67
N GLY A 72 -9.16 16.05 -17.96
CA GLY A 72 -8.14 16.00 -19.02
C GLY A 72 -7.69 14.61 -19.46
N GLY A 73 -8.25 13.50 -18.92
CA GLY A 73 -7.94 12.16 -19.39
C GLY A 73 -7.96 11.08 -18.32
N ARG A 74 -7.00 10.17 -18.39
CA ARG A 74 -6.82 9.08 -17.39
C ARG A 74 -5.52 9.25 -16.62
N SER A 75 -5.55 8.89 -15.34
CA SER A 75 -4.39 8.88 -14.45
C SER A 75 -4.05 7.45 -14.05
N VAL A 76 -2.77 7.14 -14.04
CA VAL A 76 -2.19 5.98 -13.35
C VAL A 76 -1.44 6.51 -12.14
N ALA A 77 -1.95 6.27 -10.95
CA ALA A 77 -1.32 6.76 -9.73
C ALA A 77 -1.74 5.91 -8.52
N ASN A 78 -0.90 5.93 -7.51
CA ASN A 78 -1.19 5.33 -6.23
C ASN A 78 -2.33 6.06 -5.51
N ARG A 79 -2.99 5.35 -4.63
CA ARG A 79 -4.03 5.86 -3.75
C ARG A 79 -4.00 5.12 -2.42
N LEU A 80 -4.81 5.57 -1.46
CA LEU A 80 -5.06 4.80 -0.25
C LEU A 80 -5.57 3.40 -0.62
N LEU A 81 -5.05 2.38 0.04
CA LEU A 81 -5.22 0.95 -0.24
C LEU A 81 -4.43 0.44 -1.47
N LEU A 82 -3.75 1.29 -2.22
CA LEU A 82 -2.84 0.93 -3.31
C LEU A 82 -1.51 1.67 -3.09
N TYR A 83 -0.68 1.15 -2.19
CA TYR A 83 0.57 1.83 -1.80
C TYR A 83 1.69 1.65 -2.82
N TYR A 84 1.68 0.55 -3.57
CA TYR A 84 2.67 0.27 -4.60
C TYR A 84 2.02 0.00 -5.94
N SER A 85 2.64 0.49 -7.00
CA SER A 85 2.33 0.24 -8.40
C SER A 85 3.64 0.06 -9.17
N GLY A 86 4.48 -0.84 -8.63
CA GLY A 86 5.84 -1.00 -9.11
C GLY A 86 5.97 -1.98 -10.26
N ILE A 87 7.10 -1.86 -10.96
CA ILE A 87 7.49 -2.76 -12.03
C ILE A 87 7.90 -4.10 -11.41
N VAL A 88 7.41 -5.19 -11.95
CA VAL A 88 7.73 -6.56 -11.59
C VAL A 88 8.75 -7.08 -12.59
N LEU A 89 9.88 -7.60 -12.09
CA LEU A 89 10.96 -8.12 -12.92
C LEU A 89 11.19 -9.60 -12.62
N LYS A 90 11.37 -10.40 -13.66
CA LYS A 90 11.79 -11.79 -13.50
C LYS A 90 13.22 -11.84 -12.98
N PRO A 91 13.53 -12.58 -11.89
CA PRO A 91 14.89 -12.75 -11.43
C PRO A 91 15.77 -13.39 -12.50
N LEU A 92 16.97 -12.84 -12.68
CA LEU A 92 17.94 -13.37 -13.64
C LEU A 92 19.08 -14.05 -12.90
N SER A 93 19.27 -15.34 -13.19
CA SER A 93 20.44 -16.09 -12.75
C SER A 93 21.55 -15.94 -13.79
N THR A 94 22.57 -15.16 -13.47
CA THR A 94 23.77 -15.00 -14.32
C THR A 94 24.97 -14.62 -13.46
N ARG A 95 26.14 -15.20 -13.78
CA ARG A 95 27.40 -14.80 -13.14
C ARG A 95 27.92 -13.43 -13.61
N TYR A 96 27.34 -12.87 -14.66
CA TYR A 96 27.76 -11.58 -15.23
C TYR A 96 26.75 -10.48 -14.90
N PRO A 97 27.05 -9.59 -13.92
CA PRO A 97 26.14 -8.49 -13.57
C PRO A 97 25.77 -7.60 -14.77
N SER A 98 26.71 -7.39 -15.71
CA SER A 98 26.44 -6.61 -16.92
C SER A 98 25.33 -7.19 -17.80
N LYS A 99 25.24 -8.53 -17.89
CA LYS A 99 24.14 -9.18 -18.63
C LYS A 99 22.79 -9.01 -17.95
N ALA A 100 22.75 -9.08 -16.60
CA ALA A 100 21.52 -8.80 -15.85
C ALA A 100 21.09 -7.35 -16.05
N THR A 101 22.03 -6.41 -15.90
CA THR A 101 21.78 -4.97 -16.08
C THR A 101 21.23 -4.68 -17.48
N SER A 102 21.86 -5.21 -18.54
CA SER A 102 21.38 -5.00 -19.90
C SER A 102 19.95 -5.49 -20.09
N LYS A 103 19.63 -6.73 -19.65
CA LYS A 103 18.29 -7.31 -19.79
C LYS A 103 17.23 -6.55 -19.00
N TYR A 104 17.55 -6.06 -17.79
CA TYR A 104 16.65 -5.24 -17.02
C TYR A 104 16.43 -3.88 -17.67
N LEU A 105 17.48 -3.22 -18.16
CA LEU A 105 17.38 -1.96 -18.88
C LEU A 105 16.50 -2.08 -20.13
N ASP A 106 16.67 -3.15 -20.93
CA ASP A 106 15.81 -3.38 -22.10
C ASP A 106 14.31 -3.44 -21.68
N SER A 107 14.01 -4.12 -20.58
CA SER A 107 12.62 -4.25 -20.10
C SER A 107 12.07 -2.93 -19.58
N LEU A 108 12.90 -2.18 -18.83
CA LEU A 108 12.50 -0.87 -18.27
C LEU A 108 12.35 0.18 -19.38
N ASP A 109 13.20 0.13 -20.40
CA ASP A 109 13.12 1.01 -21.56
C ASP A 109 11.83 0.79 -22.34
N ALA A 110 11.48 -0.48 -22.60
CA ALA A 110 10.23 -0.84 -23.26
C ALA A 110 8.97 -0.41 -22.47
N ILE A 111 9.00 -0.49 -21.13
CA ILE A 111 7.91 0.02 -20.27
C ILE A 111 7.84 1.55 -20.34
N ALA A 112 8.99 2.24 -20.27
CA ALA A 112 9.05 3.70 -20.34
C ALA A 112 8.54 4.24 -21.68
N ASP A 113 8.91 3.59 -22.80
CA ASP A 113 8.41 3.92 -24.14
C ASP A 113 6.90 3.73 -24.24
N TRP A 114 6.41 2.59 -23.76
CA TRP A 114 4.99 2.29 -23.80
C TRP A 114 4.19 3.34 -22.99
N LEU A 115 4.62 3.66 -21.77
CA LEU A 115 3.95 4.63 -20.91
C LEU A 115 3.97 6.04 -21.51
N THR A 116 5.09 6.44 -22.12
CA THR A 116 5.23 7.73 -22.81
C THR A 116 4.29 7.83 -24.00
N SER A 117 4.08 6.74 -24.72
CA SER A 117 3.19 6.67 -25.90
C SER A 117 1.72 6.56 -25.54
N ALA A 118 1.39 6.11 -24.34
CA ALA A 118 0.02 5.76 -23.92
C ALA A 118 -0.89 6.96 -23.64
N LYS A 119 -0.40 8.19 -23.73
CA LYS A 119 -1.16 9.46 -23.58
C LYS A 119 -1.99 9.52 -22.29
N TYR A 120 -1.43 9.05 -21.18
CA TYR A 120 -2.01 9.31 -19.87
C TYR A 120 -1.86 10.79 -19.51
N ALA A 121 -2.89 11.38 -18.91
CA ALA A 121 -2.80 12.75 -18.38
C ALA A 121 -1.88 12.82 -17.15
N ARG A 122 -1.66 11.69 -16.46
CA ARG A 122 -0.79 11.60 -15.30
C ARG A 122 -0.31 10.17 -15.09
N VAL A 123 0.98 9.97 -14.86
CA VAL A 123 1.54 8.70 -14.40
C VAL A 123 2.44 8.94 -13.19
N ILE A 124 2.14 8.29 -12.08
CA ILE A 124 2.99 8.23 -10.88
C ILE A 124 3.08 6.78 -10.46
N LEU A 125 4.27 6.22 -10.51
CA LEU A 125 4.56 4.86 -10.06
C LEU A 125 5.25 4.94 -8.70
N ASN A 126 4.84 4.13 -7.74
CA ASN A 126 5.56 3.91 -6.50
C ASN A 126 6.13 2.50 -6.52
N HIS A 127 7.37 2.35 -6.97
CA HIS A 127 8.05 1.08 -7.05
C HIS A 127 8.61 0.68 -5.68
N GLN A 128 8.30 -0.54 -5.26
CA GLN A 128 8.80 -1.09 -4.01
C GLN A 128 10.29 -1.43 -4.12
N GLY A 129 11.11 -0.78 -3.30
CA GLY A 129 12.56 -0.84 -3.40
C GLY A 129 13.15 0.07 -4.49
N MET A 130 14.44 -0.06 -4.71
CA MET A 130 15.18 0.70 -5.72
C MET A 130 15.11 0.00 -7.08
N ILE A 131 15.02 0.81 -8.13
CA ILE A 131 15.03 0.36 -9.52
C ILE A 131 15.89 1.30 -10.35
N ASP A 132 16.44 0.81 -11.46
CA ASP A 132 17.17 1.66 -12.40
C ASP A 132 16.21 2.61 -13.14
N ALA A 133 16.17 3.85 -12.71
CA ALA A 133 15.26 4.85 -13.29
C ALA A 133 15.82 5.54 -14.56
N ARG A 134 17.05 5.25 -15.01
CA ARG A 134 17.67 5.90 -16.17
C ARG A 134 16.80 5.88 -17.44
N PRO A 135 16.07 4.78 -17.78
CA PRO A 135 15.18 4.76 -18.93
C PRO A 135 14.04 5.79 -18.86
N PHE A 136 13.59 6.12 -17.65
CA PHE A 136 12.60 7.16 -17.43
C PHE A 136 13.22 8.56 -17.43
N LEU A 137 14.39 8.72 -16.81
CA LEU A 137 15.07 10.01 -16.69
C LEU A 137 15.47 10.58 -18.08
N VAL A 138 15.93 9.74 -19.02
CA VAL A 138 16.25 10.19 -20.39
C VAL A 138 15.01 10.67 -21.16
N ARG A 139 13.81 10.28 -20.72
CA ARG A 139 12.52 10.77 -21.24
C ARG A 139 11.95 11.92 -20.40
N GLN A 140 12.80 12.56 -19.59
CA GLN A 140 12.49 13.71 -18.74
C GLN A 140 11.48 13.41 -17.63
N TRP A 141 11.24 12.14 -17.30
CA TRP A 141 10.52 11.78 -16.10
C TRP A 141 11.35 12.12 -14.86
N THR A 142 10.70 12.32 -13.73
CA THR A 142 11.39 12.51 -12.47
C THR A 142 11.39 11.23 -11.66
N ALA A 143 12.47 11.03 -10.91
CA ALA A 143 12.59 9.94 -9.94
C ALA A 143 13.01 10.53 -8.59
N ARG A 144 12.31 10.12 -7.51
CA ARG A 144 12.61 10.56 -6.16
C ARG A 144 12.40 9.43 -5.16
N PRO A 145 13.10 9.44 -4.02
CA PRO A 145 12.87 8.46 -2.98
C PRO A 145 11.48 8.63 -2.34
N GLY A 146 10.86 7.50 -2.01
CA GLY A 146 9.79 7.34 -1.03
C GLY A 146 10.27 6.40 0.05
N TYR A 147 9.51 6.23 1.13
CA TYR A 147 9.94 5.43 2.27
C TYR A 147 8.79 4.60 2.82
N THR A 148 9.14 3.47 3.41
CA THR A 148 8.27 2.65 4.24
C THR A 148 9.06 2.06 5.41
N TYR A 149 8.37 1.50 6.40
CA TYR A 149 8.97 0.66 7.43
C TYR A 149 8.54 -0.80 7.23
N VAL A 150 9.51 -1.70 7.25
CA VAL A 150 9.27 -3.14 7.15
C VAL A 150 9.80 -3.81 8.41
N VAL A 151 8.92 -4.49 9.14
CA VAL A 151 9.29 -5.26 10.33
C VAL A 151 9.60 -6.69 9.90
N PRO A 152 10.83 -7.21 10.12
CA PRO A 152 11.14 -8.60 9.91
C PRO A 152 10.47 -9.43 11.03
N ILE A 153 9.62 -10.40 10.66
CA ILE A 153 8.83 -11.19 11.61
C ILE A 153 9.09 -12.71 11.48
N ALA A 154 10.06 -13.12 10.67
CA ALA A 154 10.44 -14.53 10.56
C ALA A 154 11.04 -15.06 11.87
N ASP A 155 11.82 -14.23 12.58
CA ASP A 155 12.32 -14.46 13.93
C ASP A 155 11.64 -13.48 14.88
N LEU A 156 10.59 -13.92 15.56
CA LEU A 156 9.82 -13.08 16.49
C LEU A 156 10.64 -12.63 17.69
N GLN A 157 11.56 -13.44 18.19
CA GLN A 157 12.41 -13.05 19.31
C GLN A 157 13.39 -11.94 18.89
N GLY A 158 14.02 -12.10 17.72
CA GLY A 158 14.85 -11.06 17.13
C GLY A 158 14.07 -9.78 16.86
N ALA A 159 12.84 -9.89 16.30
CA ALA A 159 11.96 -8.76 16.08
C ALA A 159 11.59 -8.06 17.40
N TRP A 160 11.25 -8.79 18.46
CA TRP A 160 10.94 -8.23 19.78
C TRP A 160 12.12 -7.45 20.38
N ASN A 161 13.31 -7.96 20.24
CA ASN A 161 14.53 -7.31 20.74
C ASN A 161 14.79 -5.96 20.03
N ARG A 162 14.24 -5.74 18.85
CA ARG A 162 14.32 -4.49 18.07
C ARG A 162 13.24 -3.46 18.42
N VAL A 163 12.16 -3.89 19.09
CA VAL A 163 11.10 -2.98 19.54
C VAL A 163 11.63 -2.03 20.61
N ASP A 164 11.31 -0.73 20.50
CA ASP A 164 11.67 0.29 21.49
C ASP A 164 11.24 -0.12 22.91
N GLN A 165 12.09 0.11 23.90
CA GLN A 165 11.84 -0.34 25.28
C GLN A 165 10.53 0.23 25.87
N ASN A 166 10.21 1.49 25.58
CA ASN A 166 8.97 2.08 26.09
C ASN A 166 7.75 1.47 25.41
N LEU A 167 7.89 1.11 24.12
CA LEU A 167 6.82 0.46 23.38
C LEU A 167 6.60 -0.98 23.89
N ARG A 168 7.67 -1.72 24.23
CA ARG A 168 7.55 -3.04 24.87
C ARG A 168 6.79 -2.97 26.19
N ARG A 169 7.10 -1.99 27.05
CA ARG A 169 6.37 -1.78 28.32
C ARG A 169 4.89 -1.50 28.10
N LEU A 170 4.52 -0.79 27.01
CA LEU A 170 3.12 -0.55 26.65
C LEU A 170 2.45 -1.83 26.18
N VAL A 171 3.13 -2.66 25.38
CA VAL A 171 2.63 -3.96 24.94
C VAL A 171 2.37 -4.87 26.14
N ASP A 172 3.34 -4.99 27.05
CA ASP A 172 3.24 -5.82 28.26
C ASP A 172 2.09 -5.35 29.16
N ARG A 173 1.98 -4.05 29.42
CA ARG A 173 0.87 -3.44 30.19
C ARG A 173 -0.50 -3.77 29.56
N CYS A 174 -0.61 -3.66 28.26
CA CYS A 174 -1.86 -3.99 27.55
C CYS A 174 -2.18 -5.46 27.68
N ALA A 175 -1.20 -6.36 27.56
CA ALA A 175 -1.40 -7.79 27.73
C ALA A 175 -1.92 -8.15 29.15
N GLU A 176 -1.43 -7.44 30.18
CA GLU A 176 -1.85 -7.65 31.58
C GLU A 176 -3.23 -7.05 31.90
N SER A 177 -3.75 -6.16 31.05
CA SER A 177 -5.02 -5.46 31.29
C SER A 177 -6.30 -6.25 30.94
N GLY A 178 -6.15 -7.51 30.47
CA GLY A 178 -7.28 -8.35 30.05
C GLY A 178 -7.85 -8.02 28.67
N VAL A 179 -7.11 -7.24 27.86
CA VAL A 179 -7.43 -7.03 26.44
C VAL A 179 -7.20 -8.34 25.69
N SER A 180 -8.16 -8.75 24.86
CA SER A 180 -8.12 -9.96 24.03
C SER A 180 -7.89 -9.63 22.55
N PHE A 181 -7.18 -10.53 21.85
CA PHE A 181 -7.02 -10.48 20.40
C PHE A 181 -8.21 -11.17 19.72
N SER A 182 -8.75 -10.54 18.70
CA SER A 182 -9.86 -11.08 17.91
C SER A 182 -9.57 -10.96 16.42
N ASP A 183 -10.01 -11.95 15.67
CA ASP A 183 -10.00 -12.02 14.22
C ASP A 183 -11.40 -12.35 13.65
N ASP A 184 -12.45 -11.92 14.38
CA ASP A 184 -13.86 -12.18 14.09
C ASP A 184 -14.42 -11.39 12.91
N ASP A 185 -13.61 -10.53 12.28
CA ASP A 185 -13.97 -9.75 11.10
C ASP A 185 -15.13 -8.75 11.31
N ASP A 186 -15.35 -8.28 12.53
CA ASP A 186 -16.35 -7.27 12.86
C ASP A 186 -15.99 -5.90 12.25
N PHE A 187 -16.38 -5.74 10.99
CA PHE A 187 -16.11 -4.52 10.23
C PHE A 187 -16.80 -3.29 10.82
N GLU A 188 -17.97 -3.44 11.43
CA GLU A 188 -18.72 -2.31 11.99
C GLU A 188 -17.95 -1.64 13.12
N SER A 189 -17.46 -2.42 14.08
CA SER A 189 -16.62 -1.90 15.17
C SER A 189 -15.32 -1.32 14.63
N PHE A 190 -14.68 -1.98 13.68
CA PHE A 190 -13.48 -1.44 13.03
C PHE A 190 -13.74 -0.10 12.35
N PHE A 191 -14.83 0.01 11.58
CA PHE A 191 -15.16 1.24 10.86
C PHE A 191 -15.43 2.41 11.82
N ALA A 192 -16.08 2.17 12.95
CA ALA A 192 -16.28 3.17 13.99
C ALA A 192 -14.94 3.72 14.54
N LEU A 193 -13.98 2.82 14.85
CA LEU A 193 -12.64 3.18 15.30
C LEU A 193 -11.85 3.94 14.21
N HIS A 194 -12.00 3.52 12.95
CA HIS A 194 -11.37 4.17 11.80
C HIS A 194 -11.92 5.58 11.60
N LEU A 195 -13.23 5.76 11.69
CA LEU A 195 -13.88 7.06 11.59
C LEU A 195 -13.39 8.02 12.69
N GLN A 196 -13.43 7.61 13.96
CA GLN A 196 -12.91 8.40 15.08
C GLN A 196 -11.45 8.82 14.89
N THR A 197 -10.62 7.90 14.39
CA THR A 197 -9.21 8.16 14.12
C THR A 197 -9.03 9.23 13.03
N HIS A 198 -9.82 9.16 11.97
CA HIS A 198 -9.76 10.11 10.86
C HIS A 198 -10.33 11.48 11.23
N GLU A 199 -11.41 11.53 12.00
CA GLU A 199 -11.97 12.79 12.52
C GLU A 199 -10.97 13.49 13.44
N ARG A 200 -10.34 12.79 14.37
CA ARG A 200 -9.31 13.33 15.27
C ARG A 200 -8.12 13.91 14.50
N LYS A 201 -7.72 13.27 13.40
CA LYS A 201 -6.58 13.71 12.58
C LYS A 201 -6.96 14.72 11.50
N GLY A 202 -8.24 15.02 11.31
CA GLY A 202 -8.72 15.84 10.19
C GLY A 202 -8.38 15.26 8.82
N ALA A 203 -8.26 13.93 8.73
CA ALA A 203 -7.91 13.21 7.52
C ALA A 203 -9.17 12.69 6.80
N PRO A 204 -9.18 12.63 5.45
CA PRO A 204 -10.31 12.04 4.74
C PRO A 204 -10.35 10.52 4.95
N LEU A 205 -11.55 9.95 4.98
CA LEU A 205 -11.73 8.49 4.96
C LEU A 205 -11.18 7.88 3.68
N TYR A 206 -10.75 6.64 3.75
CA TYR A 206 -10.24 5.89 2.60
C TYR A 206 -11.31 5.64 1.55
N LEU A 207 -12.48 5.22 2.03
CA LEU A 207 -13.68 4.96 1.24
C LEU A 207 -14.92 5.34 2.07
N PRO A 208 -16.06 5.67 1.45
CA PRO A 208 -17.35 5.69 2.13
C PRO A 208 -17.65 4.33 2.77
N LYS A 209 -18.42 4.32 3.87
CA LYS A 209 -18.66 3.12 4.69
C LYS A 209 -19.09 1.89 3.89
N GLU A 210 -20.11 2.05 3.06
CA GLU A 210 -20.67 0.95 2.26
C GLU A 210 -19.64 0.37 1.26
N GLN A 211 -18.89 1.25 0.58
CA GLN A 211 -17.83 0.83 -0.35
C GLN A 211 -16.68 0.15 0.40
N PHE A 212 -16.37 0.61 1.63
CA PHE A 212 -15.31 0.02 2.42
C PHE A 212 -15.71 -1.33 2.98
N ALA A 213 -16.96 -1.49 3.43
CA ALA A 213 -17.51 -2.77 3.86
C ALA A 213 -17.48 -3.81 2.73
N LYS A 214 -17.90 -3.42 1.52
CA LYS A 214 -17.83 -4.28 0.34
C LYS A 214 -16.40 -4.66 0.00
N TYR A 215 -15.47 -3.68 -0.04
CA TYR A 215 -14.05 -3.93 -0.26
C TYR A 215 -13.50 -4.93 0.76
N PHE A 216 -13.77 -4.73 2.05
CA PHE A 216 -13.30 -5.63 3.10
C PHE A 216 -13.88 -7.04 2.95
N SER A 217 -15.19 -7.17 2.72
CA SER A 217 -15.85 -8.45 2.49
C SER A 217 -15.21 -9.22 1.33
N GLU A 218 -14.89 -8.54 0.23
CA GLU A 218 -14.30 -9.17 -0.95
C GLU A 218 -12.82 -9.57 -0.74
N ILE A 219 -11.99 -8.75 -0.07
CA ILE A 219 -10.61 -9.14 0.24
C ILE A 219 -10.55 -10.32 1.22
N LYS A 220 -11.47 -10.36 2.19
CA LYS A 220 -11.62 -11.47 3.12
C LYS A 220 -12.00 -12.76 2.40
N SER A 221 -13.08 -12.74 1.60
CA SER A 221 -13.57 -13.92 0.88
C SER A 221 -12.57 -14.47 -0.13
N SER A 222 -11.69 -13.60 -0.67
CA SER A 222 -10.62 -13.97 -1.59
C SER A 222 -9.33 -14.41 -0.87
N GLY A 223 -9.29 -14.42 0.46
CA GLY A 223 -8.09 -14.75 1.23
C GLY A 223 -6.95 -13.74 1.06
N LEU A 224 -7.23 -12.51 0.61
CA LEU A 224 -6.24 -11.47 0.35
C LEU A 224 -6.00 -10.54 1.53
N GLY A 225 -6.77 -10.66 2.60
CA GLY A 225 -6.59 -9.85 3.79
C GLY A 225 -7.49 -10.26 4.94
N LYS A 226 -7.19 -9.72 6.11
CA LYS A 226 -7.91 -10.00 7.36
C LYS A 226 -7.97 -8.77 8.24
N LEU A 227 -9.00 -8.70 9.08
CA LEU A 227 -9.17 -7.71 10.14
C LEU A 227 -8.74 -8.34 11.47
N TYR A 228 -7.91 -7.61 12.20
CA TYR A 228 -7.52 -7.95 13.57
C TYR A 228 -7.95 -6.84 14.50
N GLN A 229 -8.46 -7.19 15.69
CA GLN A 229 -8.98 -6.25 16.68
C GLN A 229 -8.48 -6.55 18.08
N ALA A 230 -8.35 -5.50 18.89
CA ALA A 230 -8.16 -5.57 20.33
C ALA A 230 -9.50 -5.32 21.00
N ARG A 231 -9.95 -6.24 21.88
CA ARG A 231 -11.23 -6.16 22.57
C ARG A 231 -11.05 -6.14 24.08
N LEU A 232 -11.86 -5.35 24.75
CA LEU A 232 -11.99 -5.37 26.21
C LEU A 232 -12.74 -6.63 26.67
N ALA A 233 -12.77 -6.86 27.95
CA ALA A 233 -13.50 -7.99 28.57
C ALA A 233 -15.04 -7.94 28.31
N ASP A 234 -15.59 -6.76 28.09
CA ASP A 234 -17.00 -6.56 27.70
C ASP A 234 -17.28 -6.82 26.22
N GLY A 235 -16.26 -7.20 25.43
CA GLY A 235 -16.34 -7.45 24.00
C GLY A 235 -16.17 -6.22 23.10
N ARG A 236 -16.10 -5.01 23.65
CA ARG A 236 -15.94 -3.78 22.88
C ARG A 236 -14.57 -3.72 22.20
N ALA A 237 -14.54 -3.48 20.90
CA ALA A 237 -13.31 -3.24 20.16
C ALA A 237 -12.74 -1.85 20.48
N VAL A 238 -11.44 -1.77 20.80
CA VAL A 238 -10.74 -0.52 21.14
C VAL A 238 -9.56 -0.22 20.22
N ALA A 239 -9.13 -1.18 19.42
CA ALA A 239 -8.23 -0.96 18.30
C ALA A 239 -8.53 -1.99 17.19
N GLY A 240 -8.26 -1.62 15.95
CA GLY A 240 -8.45 -2.50 14.80
C GLY A 240 -7.47 -2.17 13.68
N GLN A 241 -7.13 -3.19 12.88
CA GLN A 241 -6.25 -3.04 11.72
C GLN A 241 -6.59 -4.05 10.63
N ILE A 242 -6.52 -3.61 9.37
CA ILE A 242 -6.60 -4.50 8.21
C ILE A 242 -5.19 -4.80 7.72
N VAL A 243 -4.91 -6.08 7.53
CA VAL A 243 -3.66 -6.59 6.96
C VAL A 243 -3.97 -7.27 5.65
N LEU A 244 -3.23 -6.91 4.59
CA LEU A 244 -3.27 -7.60 3.31
C LEU A 244 -2.16 -8.64 3.23
N PHE A 245 -2.47 -9.74 2.54
CA PHE A 245 -1.59 -10.88 2.37
C PHE A 245 -0.92 -10.81 1.00
N GLY A 246 0.39 -10.53 1.00
CA GLY A 246 1.19 -10.48 -0.20
C GLY A 246 1.86 -11.81 -0.50
N GLN A 247 2.56 -11.81 -1.62
CA GLN A 247 3.39 -12.94 -2.04
C GLN A 247 4.80 -12.84 -1.46
N ALA A 248 5.61 -13.84 -1.67
CA ALA A 248 7.00 -13.90 -1.18
C ALA A 248 7.15 -13.66 0.34
N GLY A 249 6.16 -14.12 1.14
CA GLY A 249 6.19 -14.02 2.60
C GLY A 249 6.04 -12.62 3.16
N ARG A 250 5.53 -11.64 2.39
CA ARG A 250 5.30 -10.28 2.86
C ARG A 250 3.82 -10.01 3.09
N SER A 251 3.50 -9.43 4.24
CA SER A 251 2.18 -8.88 4.57
C SER A 251 2.23 -7.36 4.64
N TYR A 252 1.06 -6.70 4.58
CA TYR A 252 0.96 -5.23 4.54
C TYR A 252 -0.11 -4.77 5.52
N THR A 253 0.26 -3.94 6.50
CA THR A 253 -0.73 -3.28 7.35
C THR A 253 -1.18 -1.99 6.70
N VAL A 254 -2.40 -1.96 6.17
CA VAL A 254 -2.86 -0.92 5.26
C VAL A 254 -3.73 0.16 5.89
N CYS A 255 -4.48 -0.17 6.93
CA CYS A 255 -5.22 0.81 7.68
C CYS A 255 -5.45 0.35 9.13
N ALA A 256 -5.68 1.31 10.00
CA ALA A 256 -5.94 1.08 11.41
C ALA A 256 -6.86 2.16 11.98
N GLY A 257 -7.54 1.81 13.05
CA GLY A 257 -8.30 2.72 13.89
C GLY A 257 -8.11 2.36 15.36
N ALA A 258 -8.20 3.34 16.25
CA ALA A 258 -8.12 3.10 17.68
C ALA A 258 -8.94 4.15 18.45
N ASP A 259 -9.56 3.70 19.52
CA ASP A 259 -10.22 4.54 20.50
C ASP A 259 -9.16 5.36 21.25
N SER A 260 -9.36 6.69 21.31
CA SER A 260 -8.42 7.60 21.93
C SER A 260 -8.29 7.40 23.44
N GLU A 261 -9.31 6.92 24.11
CA GLU A 261 -9.30 6.67 25.54
C GLU A 261 -8.33 5.54 25.93
N PHE A 262 -8.08 4.60 25.01
CA PHE A 262 -7.24 3.42 25.25
C PHE A 262 -5.84 3.50 24.62
N LEU A 263 -5.48 4.62 24.02
CA LEU A 263 -4.12 4.79 23.43
C LEU A 263 -3.02 4.66 24.50
N ASN A 264 -3.24 5.24 25.68
CA ASN A 264 -2.27 5.19 26.79
C ASN A 264 -2.14 3.78 27.40
N LEU A 265 -3.11 2.90 27.19
CA LEU A 265 -3.03 1.50 27.58
C LEU A 265 -2.08 0.70 26.66
N GLY A 266 -1.80 1.21 25.46
CA GLY A 266 -0.93 0.52 24.50
C GLY A 266 -1.67 -0.45 23.58
N THR A 267 -2.97 -0.29 23.38
CA THR A 267 -3.80 -1.20 22.55
C THR A 267 -3.31 -1.29 21.11
N THR A 268 -2.87 -0.18 20.53
CA THR A 268 -2.36 -0.17 19.13
C THR A 268 -1.04 -0.94 18.97
N PRO A 269 0.04 -0.68 19.75
CA PRO A 269 1.27 -1.46 19.63
C PRO A 269 1.07 -2.94 20.02
N TRP A 270 0.23 -3.22 21.01
CA TRP A 270 -0.10 -4.59 21.40
C TRP A 270 -0.79 -5.33 20.25
N LEU A 271 -1.82 -4.74 19.64
CA LEU A 271 -2.50 -5.35 18.50
C LEU A 271 -1.56 -5.59 17.30
N ARG A 272 -0.60 -4.67 17.07
CA ARG A 272 0.44 -4.88 16.05
C ARG A 272 1.27 -6.11 16.36
N TRP A 273 1.70 -6.22 17.61
CA TRP A 273 2.56 -7.33 18.04
C TRP A 273 1.83 -8.67 17.96
N GLU A 274 0.59 -8.75 18.43
CA GLU A 274 -0.23 -9.97 18.32
C GLU A 274 -0.45 -10.36 16.84
N ALA A 275 -0.72 -9.40 15.97
CA ALA A 275 -0.82 -9.66 14.54
C ALA A 275 0.50 -10.18 13.94
N PHE A 276 1.68 -9.67 14.38
CA PHE A 276 2.97 -10.19 13.93
C PHE A 276 3.16 -11.66 14.33
N LYS A 277 2.73 -12.06 15.52
CA LYS A 277 2.78 -13.47 15.95
C LYS A 277 1.94 -14.37 15.03
N VAL A 278 0.69 -13.95 14.75
CA VAL A 278 -0.20 -14.69 13.85
C VAL A 278 0.35 -14.78 12.43
N LEU A 279 0.86 -13.67 11.90
CA LEU A 279 1.45 -13.61 10.56
C LEU A 279 2.71 -14.49 10.45
N SER A 280 3.59 -14.45 11.45
CA SER A 280 4.79 -15.29 11.50
C SER A 280 4.43 -16.78 11.55
N ALA A 281 3.44 -17.16 12.37
CA ALA A 281 2.93 -18.53 12.44
C ALA A 281 2.30 -19.00 11.11
N ALA A 282 1.74 -18.06 10.33
CA ALA A 282 1.21 -18.32 8.99
C ALA A 282 2.32 -18.33 7.89
N GLY A 283 3.61 -18.18 8.26
CA GLY A 283 4.74 -18.25 7.34
C GLY A 283 5.14 -16.92 6.69
N TYR A 284 4.57 -15.79 7.12
CA TYR A 284 5.04 -14.48 6.66
C TYR A 284 6.37 -14.14 7.33
N THR A 285 7.30 -13.64 6.53
CA THR A 285 8.65 -13.27 6.99
C THR A 285 8.80 -11.80 7.30
N SER A 286 7.89 -10.97 6.82
CA SER A 286 7.92 -9.53 7.03
C SER A 286 6.53 -8.89 6.97
N ASN A 287 6.37 -7.78 7.71
CA ASN A 287 5.19 -6.92 7.61
C ASN A 287 5.61 -5.51 7.19
N ASP A 288 5.07 -5.04 6.08
CA ASP A 288 5.23 -3.68 5.60
C ASP A 288 4.16 -2.79 6.25
N LEU A 289 4.60 -1.75 6.95
CA LEU A 289 3.72 -0.82 7.65
C LEU A 289 3.17 0.29 6.75
N THR A 290 3.46 0.21 5.46
CA THR A 290 3.02 1.11 4.38
C THR A 290 3.23 2.60 4.69
N ASP A 291 3.79 3.34 3.74
CA ASP A 291 4.06 4.78 3.84
C ASP A 291 4.92 5.19 5.07
N ALA A 292 5.81 6.12 4.89
CA ALA A 292 6.65 6.69 5.96
C ALA A 292 6.84 8.20 5.73
N ALA A 293 5.72 8.93 5.65
CA ALA A 293 5.76 10.39 5.67
C ALA A 293 6.31 10.90 7.01
N LEU A 294 7.09 11.97 7.00
CA LEU A 294 7.71 12.50 8.22
C LEU A 294 6.64 13.11 9.16
N ASN A 295 6.15 12.29 10.09
CA ASN A 295 5.15 12.64 11.08
C ASN A 295 5.24 11.71 12.32
N GLU A 296 4.36 11.88 13.30
CA GLU A 296 4.32 11.06 14.52
C GLU A 296 4.10 9.57 14.26
N ILE A 297 3.32 9.23 13.22
CA ILE A 297 3.05 7.83 12.85
C ILE A 297 4.34 7.15 12.39
N THR A 298 5.22 7.88 11.72
CA THR A 298 6.53 7.38 11.27
C THR A 298 7.42 7.00 12.44
N ARG A 299 7.44 7.84 13.49
CA ARG A 299 8.17 7.52 14.72
C ARG A 299 7.65 6.24 15.37
N PHE A 300 6.33 6.09 15.48
CA PHE A 300 5.70 4.87 15.98
C PHE A 300 6.10 3.63 15.16
N LYS A 301 6.11 3.73 13.83
CA LYS A 301 6.52 2.63 12.94
C LYS A 301 7.99 2.23 13.16
N ALA A 302 8.88 3.20 13.34
CA ALA A 302 10.27 2.95 13.68
C ALA A 302 10.42 2.24 15.04
N GLN A 303 9.65 2.66 16.05
CA GLN A 303 9.66 2.06 17.39
C GLN A 303 9.20 0.59 17.40
N LEU A 304 8.42 0.14 16.41
CA LEU A 304 8.05 -1.25 16.23
C LEU A 304 9.21 -2.16 15.74
N GLY A 305 10.41 -1.61 15.60
CA GLY A 305 11.61 -2.35 15.17
C GLY A 305 11.72 -2.52 13.65
N GLY A 306 10.94 -1.74 12.87
CA GLY A 306 10.99 -1.77 11.42
C GLY A 306 12.26 -1.17 10.84
N ASP A 307 12.74 -1.73 9.74
CA ASP A 307 13.79 -1.16 8.90
C ASP A 307 13.18 -0.10 7.98
N LEU A 308 13.84 1.06 7.90
CA LEU A 308 13.47 2.08 6.91
C LEU A 308 13.90 1.61 5.51
N ILE A 309 12.93 1.32 4.67
CA ILE A 309 13.15 0.86 3.30
C ILE A 309 12.86 1.99 2.33
N THR A 310 13.78 2.22 1.39
CA THR A 310 13.62 3.20 0.33
C THR A 310 12.84 2.60 -0.83
N ASN A 311 11.81 3.31 -1.27
CA ASN A 311 11.05 3.07 -2.49
C ASN A 311 11.46 4.07 -3.56
N MET A 312 11.14 3.81 -4.82
CA MET A 312 11.36 4.75 -5.92
C MET A 312 10.02 5.25 -6.45
N ILE A 313 9.80 6.56 -6.36
CA ILE A 313 8.64 7.21 -6.98
C ILE A 313 9.08 7.79 -8.32
N ILE A 314 8.48 7.29 -9.41
CA ILE A 314 8.76 7.70 -10.79
C ILE A 314 7.52 8.43 -11.30
N GLN A 315 7.72 9.63 -11.82
CA GLN A 315 6.63 10.51 -12.23
C GLN A 315 6.87 11.10 -13.62
N GLN A 316 5.84 11.04 -14.45
CA GLN A 316 5.81 11.64 -15.77
C GLN A 316 6.08 13.16 -15.69
N PRO A 317 6.80 13.77 -16.67
CA PRO A 317 6.88 15.23 -16.78
C PRO A 317 5.47 15.83 -16.97
N ASP A 318 5.30 17.10 -16.89
CA ASP A 318 4.03 17.84 -17.08
C ASP A 318 2.93 17.59 -16.04
N CYS A 319 3.19 16.78 -15.01
CA CYS A 319 2.27 16.66 -13.89
C CYS A 319 2.22 17.90 -12.97
N LEU A 320 3.02 18.92 -13.20
CA LEU A 320 3.09 20.11 -12.33
C LEU A 320 1.80 20.94 -12.36
N GLU A 321 1.18 21.09 -13.52
CA GLU A 321 -0.10 21.79 -13.67
C GLU A 321 -1.22 21.04 -12.93
N LEU A 322 -1.29 19.74 -13.14
CA LEU A 322 -2.26 18.88 -12.48
C LEU A 322 -2.03 18.81 -10.96
N GLN A 323 -0.77 18.84 -10.51
CA GLN A 323 -0.46 18.94 -9.08
C GLN A 323 -0.94 20.27 -8.49
N ARG A 324 -0.80 21.39 -9.22
CA ARG A 324 -1.35 22.70 -8.82
C ARG A 324 -2.87 22.67 -8.76
N GLU A 325 -3.53 22.05 -9.73
CA GLU A 325 -4.99 21.90 -9.75
C GLU A 325 -5.48 21.01 -8.58
N LEU A 326 -4.82 19.88 -8.31
CA LEU A 326 -5.14 19.02 -7.18
C LEU A 326 -4.89 19.70 -5.84
N GLN A 327 -3.80 20.45 -5.69
CA GLN A 327 -3.53 21.23 -4.49
C GLN A 327 -4.58 22.34 -4.31
N ASN A 328 -4.99 22.99 -5.38
CA ASN A 328 -6.03 24.01 -5.35
C ASN A 328 -7.40 23.38 -5.02
N ALA A 329 -7.73 22.22 -5.56
CA ALA A 329 -8.94 21.48 -5.24
C ALA A 329 -8.96 21.03 -3.78
N GLN A 330 -7.83 20.52 -3.26
CA GLN A 330 -7.69 20.16 -1.85
C GLN A 330 -7.82 21.38 -0.92
N ARG A 331 -7.24 22.52 -1.28
CA ARG A 331 -7.41 23.79 -0.54
C ARG A 331 -8.87 24.24 -0.53
N ARG A 332 -9.58 24.19 -1.68
CA ARG A 332 -11.01 24.50 -1.78
C ARG A 332 -11.85 23.57 -0.91
N ASN A 333 -11.59 22.27 -0.92
CA ASN A 333 -12.28 21.29 -0.06
C ASN A 333 -12.04 21.55 1.42
N ARG A 334 -10.81 21.90 1.84
CA ARG A 334 -10.50 22.27 3.23
C ARG A 334 -11.23 23.54 3.66
N VAL A 335 -11.32 24.52 2.80
CA VAL A 335 -12.08 25.76 3.07
C VAL A 335 -13.56 25.45 3.18
N THR A 336 -14.13 24.67 2.27
CA THR A 336 -15.54 24.27 2.30
C THR A 336 -15.88 23.46 3.56
N GLN A 337 -14.99 22.55 3.99
CA GLN A 337 -15.18 21.81 5.24
C GLN A 337 -15.10 22.72 6.48
N LYS A 338 -14.16 23.68 6.52
CA LYS A 338 -14.07 24.66 7.61
C LYS A 338 -15.31 25.55 7.68
N VAL A 339 -15.86 25.97 6.53
CA VAL A 339 -17.10 26.75 6.48
C VAL A 339 -18.29 25.92 6.95
N LYS A 340 -18.42 24.66 6.50
CA LYS A 340 -19.48 23.75 6.97
C LYS A 340 -19.40 23.46 8.46
N SER A 341 -18.20 23.25 9.01
CA SER A 341 -18.00 23.03 10.46
C SER A 341 -18.25 24.32 11.26
N GLY A 342 -17.92 25.48 10.73
CA GLY A 342 -18.25 26.79 11.33
C GLY A 342 -19.75 27.03 11.39
N ILE A 343 -20.48 26.75 10.30
CA ILE A 343 -21.94 26.88 10.24
C ILE A 343 -22.61 25.87 11.22
N LYS A 344 -22.10 24.63 11.31
CA LYS A 344 -22.63 23.63 12.23
C LYS A 344 -22.44 24.01 13.71
N ARG A 345 -21.32 24.68 14.04
CA ARG A 345 -21.11 25.26 15.38
C ARG A 345 -22.05 26.43 15.70
N LEU A 346 -22.35 27.29 14.72
CA LEU A 346 -23.27 28.42 14.89
C LEU A 346 -24.73 28.00 14.99
N MET A 347 -25.13 26.91 14.32
CA MET A 347 -26.49 26.37 14.37
C MET A 347 -26.73 25.40 15.53
N GLY A 348 -25.70 24.88 16.17
CA GLY A 348 -25.78 23.97 17.35
C GLY A 348 -25.69 24.68 18.70
N SER A 349 -25.60 26.01 18.71
CA SER A 349 -25.57 26.87 19.92
C SER A 349 -26.87 27.67 20.14
N ARG A 350 -28.01 27.14 19.65
CA ARG A 350 -29.34 27.64 19.98
C ARG A 350 -30.18 26.56 20.64
#